data_e88a53591e1593c240c21bb7afb24d33
#
_entry.id   e88a53591e1593c240c21bb7afb24d33
#
_cell.length_a   1.000
_cell.length_b   1.000
_cell.length_c   1.000
_cell.angle_alpha   90.00
_cell.angle_beta   90.00
_cell.angle_gamma   90.00
#
_symmetry.space_group_name_H-M   'P 1'
#
loop_
_entity.id
_entity.type
_entity.pdbx_description
1 polymer ?
#
loop_
_entity_poly.entity_id
_entity_poly.type
_entity_poly.pdbx_seq_one_letter_code
_entity_poly.pdbx_strand_id
1 'polypeptide(L)'
;MILRYARSEFARIWEPQTRFTIMFEIEAHAADKMAELGVIPKEAARTIWEKGRGVIFSVDRIDEIEREVKHDVIAFLTHVTELVGPEARFLHQGMTSSDVNDTALAVQLARATDLLIEDVDLVLAALKRRAMEHRMTPCVGRSHGIHAEPTTFGLKLAGHYAEFQRTRQRLVAARAEIATCAISGAVGTFANVAPEVEAHVAEKMGLAVEPVSTQVIPRDRHAAYFAALAVAGSAIERLAVEIRHLQRTEVLEAEEPFDPGQKGSSAMPHKRNPILTENLTGLARLIRSAVTPALENVALWHERDISHSSVERAIAPDTTVHLDFALRRLAGVIERLVVYPENMLRNLDRLGGLVHSQRVLLALTQKGLARETAYAAVQTNAMRVWRGEGDFMAFLKADPIVRPHLSDIELADLFDLGYHFKAVDTVFARVFGD
;
A
#
# COMPACT_ATOMS: atom_id res chain seq x y z
N MET A 1 17.32 7.60 0.98
CA MET A 1 16.09 8.28 0.48
C MET A 1 16.42 9.10 -0.77
N ILE A 2 15.64 8.94 -1.85
CA ILE A 2 15.82 9.70 -3.10
C ILE A 2 14.85 10.88 -3.09
N LEU A 3 15.36 12.11 -3.08
CA LEU A 3 14.56 13.34 -3.02
C LEU A 3 13.47 13.42 -4.10
N ARG A 4 13.72 12.85 -5.29
CA ARG A 4 12.74 12.79 -6.39
C ARG A 4 11.43 12.09 -5.99
N TYR A 5 11.47 11.16 -5.05
CA TYR A 5 10.34 10.36 -4.58
C TYR A 5 9.85 10.77 -3.20
N ALA A 6 10.42 11.82 -2.61
CA ALA A 6 10.10 12.26 -1.27
C ALA A 6 9.37 13.61 -1.31
N ARG A 7 8.12 13.67 -0.90
CA ARG A 7 7.48 14.96 -0.64
C ARG A 7 7.97 15.51 0.70
N SER A 8 8.04 16.84 0.81
CA SER A 8 8.64 17.52 1.96
C SER A 8 8.01 17.13 3.31
N GLU A 9 6.70 17.00 3.35
CA GLU A 9 5.96 16.62 4.57
C GLU A 9 6.35 15.23 5.06
N PHE A 10 6.49 14.27 4.14
CA PHE A 10 6.87 12.89 4.47
C PHE A 10 8.37 12.78 4.78
N ALA A 11 9.21 13.44 3.98
CA ALA A 11 10.66 13.46 4.21
C ALA A 11 11.02 14.01 5.60
N ARG A 12 10.28 15.02 6.07
CA ARG A 12 10.48 15.64 7.38
C ARG A 12 10.42 14.66 8.54
N ILE A 13 9.59 13.59 8.44
CA ILE A 13 9.52 12.54 9.47
C ILE A 13 10.89 11.88 9.68
N TRP A 14 11.67 11.74 8.61
CA TRP A 14 12.95 11.04 8.60
C TRP A 14 14.18 11.96 8.68
N GLU A 15 13.96 13.28 8.80
CA GLU A 15 15.06 14.23 9.01
C GLU A 15 15.70 14.01 10.38
N PRO A 16 17.04 14.13 10.49
CA PRO A 16 17.76 14.00 11.76
C PRO A 16 17.19 14.89 12.86
N GLN A 17 16.85 16.14 12.53
CA GLN A 17 16.25 17.10 13.47
C GLN A 17 14.93 16.55 14.08
N THR A 18 14.06 15.95 13.28
CA THR A 18 12.80 15.36 13.77
C THR A 18 13.08 14.21 14.73
N ARG A 19 14.03 13.33 14.39
CA ARG A 19 14.45 12.22 15.26
C ARG A 19 14.99 12.74 16.59
N PHE A 20 15.89 13.72 16.57
CA PHE A 20 16.46 14.30 17.80
C PHE A 20 15.41 15.01 18.65
N THR A 21 14.44 15.68 18.04
CA THR A 21 13.30 16.25 18.76
C THR A 21 12.49 15.18 19.48
N ILE A 22 12.16 14.07 18.80
CA ILE A 22 11.45 12.94 19.41
C ILE A 22 12.28 12.31 20.53
N MET A 23 13.56 12.10 20.33
CA MET A 23 14.46 11.57 21.36
C MET A 23 14.50 12.46 22.61
N PHE A 24 14.55 13.78 22.40
CA PHE A 24 14.50 14.74 23.51
C PHE A 24 13.14 14.69 24.25
N GLU A 25 12.03 14.61 23.53
CA GLU A 25 10.70 14.51 24.13
C GLU A 25 10.57 13.24 24.97
N ILE A 26 11.10 12.10 24.54
CA ILE A 26 11.15 10.85 25.28
C ILE A 26 11.93 11.01 26.60
N GLU A 27 13.13 11.55 26.52
CA GLU A 27 13.99 11.78 27.68
C GLU A 27 13.39 12.78 28.67
N ALA A 28 12.80 13.85 28.17
CA ALA A 28 12.16 14.88 29.01
C ALA A 28 10.89 14.35 29.70
N HIS A 29 10.05 13.57 29.00
CA HIS A 29 8.89 12.94 29.65
C HIS A 29 9.31 11.87 30.65
N ALA A 30 10.40 11.12 30.41
CA ALA A 30 10.95 10.21 31.40
C ALA A 30 11.41 10.99 32.64
N ALA A 31 12.11 12.12 32.47
CA ALA A 31 12.51 12.98 33.57
C ALA A 31 11.31 13.57 34.36
N ASP A 32 10.22 13.96 33.66
CA ASP A 32 8.99 14.43 34.31
C ASP A 32 8.46 13.39 35.30
N LYS A 33 8.34 12.14 34.84
CA LYS A 33 7.82 11.07 35.70
C LYS A 33 8.76 10.70 36.82
N MET A 34 10.05 10.67 36.57
CA MET A 34 11.07 10.47 37.61
C MET A 34 11.01 11.56 38.68
N ALA A 35 10.74 12.81 38.30
CA ALA A 35 10.56 13.91 39.22
C ALA A 35 9.27 13.79 40.06
N GLU A 36 8.17 13.31 39.46
CA GLU A 36 6.93 13.00 40.17
C GLU A 36 7.14 11.90 41.22
N LEU A 37 7.92 10.87 40.88
CA LEU A 37 8.29 9.76 41.76
C LEU A 37 9.34 10.14 42.81
N GLY A 38 9.88 11.36 42.76
CA GLY A 38 10.92 11.81 43.69
C GLY A 38 12.32 11.24 43.43
N VAL A 39 12.55 10.62 42.26
CA VAL A 39 13.85 10.07 41.88
C VAL A 39 14.83 11.19 41.51
N ILE A 40 14.32 12.25 40.88
CA ILE A 40 15.11 13.45 40.55
C ILE A 40 14.40 14.71 41.09
N PRO A 41 15.11 15.85 41.23
CA PRO A 41 14.48 17.11 41.63
C PRO A 41 13.46 17.59 40.59
N LYS A 42 12.29 18.07 41.01
CA LYS A 42 11.28 18.67 40.14
C LYS A 42 11.79 19.85 39.33
N GLU A 43 12.68 20.65 39.93
CA GLU A 43 13.33 21.77 39.30
C GLU A 43 14.21 21.34 38.12
N ALA A 44 14.86 20.19 38.22
CA ALA A 44 15.67 19.65 37.14
C ALA A 44 14.83 19.27 35.90
N ALA A 45 13.69 18.58 36.11
CA ALA A 45 12.77 18.26 35.02
C ALA A 45 12.23 19.52 34.33
N ARG A 46 11.85 20.54 35.13
CA ARG A 46 11.42 21.86 34.61
C ARG A 46 12.52 22.52 33.77
N THR A 47 13.74 22.57 34.25
CA THR A 47 14.87 23.19 33.54
C THR A 47 15.19 22.45 32.24
N ILE A 48 15.10 21.11 32.21
CA ILE A 48 15.27 20.30 30.98
C ILE A 48 14.27 20.75 29.93
N TRP A 49 12.98 20.86 30.26
CA TRP A 49 11.96 21.33 29.34
C TRP A 49 12.14 22.78 28.90
N GLU A 50 12.40 23.70 29.84
CA GLU A 50 12.55 25.13 29.54
C GLU A 50 13.68 25.41 28.55
N LYS A 51 14.80 24.66 28.67
CA LYS A 51 15.98 24.87 27.84
C LYS A 51 16.03 24.00 26.59
N GLY A 52 15.38 22.85 26.59
CA GLY A 52 15.45 21.91 25.47
C GLY A 52 14.24 21.95 24.53
N ARG A 53 13.10 22.44 25.00
CA ARG A 53 11.87 22.47 24.20
C ARG A 53 12.00 23.45 23.02
N GLY A 54 11.74 22.98 21.81
CA GLY A 54 11.77 23.79 20.60
C GLY A 54 13.18 24.15 20.11
N VAL A 55 14.22 23.57 20.69
CA VAL A 55 15.60 23.76 20.26
C VAL A 55 15.81 23.10 18.90
N ILE A 56 16.58 23.76 18.05
CA ILE A 56 17.14 23.18 16.84
C ILE A 56 18.46 22.52 17.23
N PHE A 57 18.48 21.18 17.26
CA PHE A 57 19.70 20.43 17.56
C PHE A 57 20.69 20.54 16.40
N SER A 58 21.96 20.81 16.69
CA SER A 58 23.00 20.85 15.68
C SER A 58 23.41 19.43 15.28
N VAL A 59 22.95 18.97 14.12
CA VAL A 59 23.31 17.66 13.57
C VAL A 59 24.83 17.55 13.42
N ASP A 60 25.47 18.57 12.86
CA ASP A 60 26.93 18.60 12.68
C ASP A 60 27.69 18.45 14.01
N ARG A 61 27.18 19.11 15.08
CA ARG A 61 27.81 19.00 16.42
C ARG A 61 27.62 17.59 17.00
N ILE A 62 26.46 16.99 16.86
CA ILE A 62 26.20 15.62 17.30
C ILE A 62 27.10 14.65 16.54
N ASP A 63 27.22 14.79 15.22
CA ASP A 63 28.10 13.96 14.39
C ASP A 63 29.58 14.13 14.75
N GLU A 64 30.02 15.34 15.13
CA GLU A 64 31.37 15.60 15.64
C GLU A 64 31.63 14.83 16.93
N ILE A 65 30.72 14.91 17.91
CA ILE A 65 30.81 14.19 19.17
C ILE A 65 30.79 12.67 18.92
N GLU A 66 29.91 12.19 18.03
CA GLU A 66 29.81 10.76 17.72
C GLU A 66 31.10 10.20 17.11
N ARG A 67 31.82 10.97 16.31
CA ARG A 67 33.13 10.57 15.78
C ARG A 67 34.15 10.28 16.88
N GLU A 68 34.04 10.93 18.03
CA GLU A 68 34.90 10.71 19.19
C GLU A 68 34.40 9.57 20.07
N VAL A 69 33.13 9.64 20.51
CA VAL A 69 32.57 8.72 21.49
C VAL A 69 32.10 7.39 20.88
N LYS A 70 31.94 7.29 19.56
CA LYS A 70 31.48 6.12 18.79
C LYS A 70 30.12 5.56 19.26
N HIS A 71 29.21 6.45 19.67
CA HIS A 71 27.90 6.07 20.18
C HIS A 71 26.88 7.20 19.95
N ASP A 72 25.84 6.92 19.18
CA ASP A 72 24.85 7.88 18.72
C ASP A 72 24.04 8.54 19.86
N VAL A 73 23.50 7.74 20.78
CA VAL A 73 22.68 8.28 21.90
C VAL A 73 23.54 9.07 22.88
N ILE A 74 24.78 8.61 23.17
CA ILE A 74 25.70 9.37 24.02
C ILE A 74 26.07 10.71 23.36
N ALA A 75 26.31 10.71 22.06
CA ALA A 75 26.60 11.95 21.34
C ALA A 75 25.42 12.93 21.41
N PHE A 76 24.21 12.46 21.20
CA PHE A 76 22.99 13.25 21.35
C PHE A 76 22.86 13.82 22.77
N LEU A 77 22.95 12.98 23.80
CA LEU A 77 22.84 13.40 25.21
C LEU A 77 23.95 14.39 25.62
N THR A 78 25.16 14.24 25.10
CA THR A 78 26.26 15.18 25.30
C THR A 78 25.90 16.55 24.73
N HIS A 79 25.37 16.59 23.50
CA HIS A 79 24.91 17.84 22.91
C HIS A 79 23.74 18.47 23.69
N VAL A 80 22.78 17.65 24.16
CA VAL A 80 21.70 18.15 25.03
C VAL A 80 22.28 18.75 26.33
N THR A 81 23.34 18.15 26.89
CA THR A 81 24.01 18.68 28.09
C THR A 81 24.66 20.05 27.82
N GLU A 82 25.23 20.27 26.64
CA GLU A 82 25.76 21.58 26.23
C GLU A 82 24.66 22.68 26.24
N LEU A 83 23.41 22.32 25.91
CA LEU A 83 22.28 23.23 25.83
C LEU A 83 21.57 23.45 27.18
N VAL A 84 21.31 22.35 27.90
CA VAL A 84 20.54 22.33 29.16
C VAL A 84 21.42 22.74 30.34
N GLY A 85 22.69 22.34 30.33
CA GLY A 85 23.65 22.57 31.41
C GLY A 85 23.58 21.47 32.50
N PRO A 86 23.94 21.82 33.77
CA PRO A 86 24.14 20.80 34.81
C PRO A 86 22.96 19.89 35.10
N GLU A 87 21.73 20.33 34.84
CA GLU A 87 20.52 19.56 35.11
C GLU A 87 20.34 18.38 34.12
N ALA A 88 21.03 18.41 32.98
CA ALA A 88 21.06 17.29 32.03
C ALA A 88 21.66 15.99 32.60
N ARG A 89 22.37 16.05 33.74
CA ARG A 89 22.84 14.85 34.45
C ARG A 89 21.70 13.92 34.89
N PHE A 90 20.47 14.38 34.88
CA PHE A 90 19.29 13.62 35.24
C PHE A 90 18.58 12.99 34.02
N LEU A 91 19.05 13.27 32.79
CA LEU A 91 18.57 12.55 31.59
C LEU A 91 19.14 11.14 31.56
N HIS A 92 18.42 10.22 30.91
CA HIS A 92 18.82 8.84 30.64
C HIS A 92 19.08 7.98 31.89
N GLN A 93 18.56 8.37 33.05
CA GLN A 93 18.80 7.63 34.29
C GLN A 93 18.07 6.29 34.30
N GLY A 94 18.84 5.21 34.41
CA GLY A 94 18.33 3.84 34.40
C GLY A 94 17.85 3.32 33.05
N MET A 95 17.86 4.15 32.03
CA MET A 95 17.46 3.82 30.66
C MET A 95 18.64 3.21 29.87
N THR A 96 18.31 2.61 28.72
CA THR A 96 19.29 2.17 27.73
C THR A 96 19.05 2.86 26.41
N SER A 97 20.05 2.87 25.53
CA SER A 97 19.94 3.55 24.21
C SER A 97 18.76 3.07 23.39
N SER A 98 18.39 1.79 23.49
CA SER A 98 17.26 1.24 22.75
C SER A 98 15.91 1.73 23.28
N ASP A 99 15.80 2.04 24.57
CA ASP A 99 14.57 2.66 25.12
C ASP A 99 14.23 3.95 24.36
N VAL A 100 15.25 4.74 24.00
CA VAL A 100 15.07 5.98 23.25
C VAL A 100 14.96 5.73 21.75
N ASN A 101 15.87 4.91 21.20
CA ASN A 101 15.94 4.68 19.75
C ASN A 101 14.72 3.93 19.22
N ASP A 102 14.30 2.85 19.90
CA ASP A 102 13.15 2.04 19.47
C ASP A 102 11.83 2.81 19.62
N THR A 103 11.67 3.53 20.74
CA THR A 103 10.50 4.38 20.96
C THR A 103 10.44 5.52 19.95
N ALA A 104 11.59 6.15 19.61
CA ALA A 104 11.63 7.18 18.58
C ALA A 104 11.28 6.62 17.19
N LEU A 105 11.80 5.44 16.83
CA LEU A 105 11.46 4.77 15.59
C LEU A 105 9.96 4.42 15.54
N ALA A 106 9.38 3.95 16.63
CA ALA A 106 7.95 3.67 16.72
C ALA A 106 7.10 4.92 16.45
N VAL A 107 7.49 6.08 17.02
CA VAL A 107 6.83 7.37 16.75
C VAL A 107 6.93 7.74 15.27
N GLN A 108 8.13 7.61 14.67
CA GLN A 108 8.33 7.94 13.24
C GLN A 108 7.52 7.02 12.34
N LEU A 109 7.51 5.71 12.59
CA LEU A 109 6.73 4.73 11.82
C LEU A 109 5.22 4.95 11.97
N ALA A 110 4.74 5.26 13.17
CA ALA A 110 3.33 5.58 13.42
C ALA A 110 2.91 6.84 12.62
N ARG A 111 3.69 7.93 12.70
CA ARG A 111 3.43 9.17 11.95
C ARG A 111 3.48 8.94 10.43
N ALA A 112 4.45 8.16 9.95
CA ALA A 112 4.53 7.78 8.54
C ALA A 112 3.27 7.00 8.10
N THR A 113 2.81 6.08 8.93
CA THR A 113 1.64 5.26 8.61
C THR A 113 0.35 6.07 8.61
N ASP A 114 0.21 7.07 9.47
CA ASP A 114 -0.94 7.98 9.47
C ASP A 114 -1.07 8.66 8.10
N LEU A 115 0.04 9.17 7.52
CA LEU A 115 0.06 9.73 6.18
C LEU A 115 -0.18 8.69 5.07
N LEU A 116 0.34 7.47 5.22
CA LEU A 116 0.08 6.39 4.25
C LEU A 116 -1.40 5.97 4.22
N ILE A 117 -2.10 6.03 5.36
CA ILE A 117 -3.54 5.77 5.42
C ILE A 117 -4.31 6.85 4.67
N GLU A 118 -3.94 8.13 4.83
CA GLU A 118 -4.50 9.23 4.06
C GLU A 118 -4.27 9.04 2.55
N ASP A 119 -3.09 8.58 2.15
CA ASP A 119 -2.78 8.33 0.74
C ASP A 119 -3.59 7.16 0.16
N VAL A 120 -3.86 6.12 0.94
CA VAL A 120 -4.78 5.04 0.54
C VAL A 120 -6.21 5.56 0.40
N ASP A 121 -6.64 6.47 1.26
CA ASP A 121 -7.96 7.10 1.18
C ASP A 121 -8.12 7.92 -0.12
N LEU A 122 -7.05 8.56 -0.62
CA LEU A 122 -7.05 9.21 -1.94
C LEU A 122 -7.24 8.19 -3.07
N VAL A 123 -6.54 7.04 -3.01
CA VAL A 123 -6.70 5.95 -4.00
C VAL A 123 -8.14 5.41 -3.99
N LEU A 124 -8.69 5.19 -2.80
CA LEU A 124 -10.07 4.72 -2.62
C LEU A 124 -11.07 5.70 -3.19
N ALA A 125 -10.92 6.99 -2.93
CA ALA A 125 -11.80 8.03 -3.46
C ALA A 125 -11.77 8.05 -5.00
N ALA A 126 -10.58 8.00 -5.60
CA ALA A 126 -10.41 7.96 -7.05
C ALA A 126 -11.03 6.69 -7.66
N LEU A 127 -10.77 5.52 -7.08
CA LEU A 127 -11.34 4.24 -7.55
C LEU A 127 -12.87 4.23 -7.45
N LYS A 128 -13.45 4.69 -6.33
CA LYS A 128 -14.90 4.75 -6.14
C LYS A 128 -15.54 5.63 -7.21
N ARG A 129 -15.01 6.85 -7.40
CA ARG A 129 -15.53 7.78 -8.41
C ARG A 129 -15.50 7.17 -9.81
N ARG A 130 -14.36 6.61 -10.22
CA ARG A 130 -14.21 6.02 -11.55
C ARG A 130 -15.03 4.74 -11.74
N ALA A 131 -15.15 3.90 -10.70
CA ALA A 131 -16.00 2.73 -10.72
C ALA A 131 -17.49 3.11 -10.95
N MET A 132 -17.98 4.13 -10.24
CA MET A 132 -19.36 4.63 -10.40
C MET A 132 -19.58 5.21 -11.79
N GLU A 133 -18.65 6.01 -12.32
CA GLU A 133 -18.72 6.59 -13.66
C GLU A 133 -18.84 5.51 -14.75
N HIS A 134 -18.09 4.42 -14.60
CA HIS A 134 -18.04 3.32 -15.57
C HIS A 134 -18.83 2.07 -15.12
N ARG A 135 -19.81 2.25 -14.21
CA ARG A 135 -20.59 1.15 -13.63
C ARG A 135 -21.13 0.19 -14.67
N MET A 136 -21.68 0.73 -15.76
CA MET A 136 -22.31 -0.02 -16.83
C MET A 136 -21.55 0.05 -18.16
N THR A 137 -20.30 0.54 -18.18
CA THR A 137 -19.46 0.57 -19.38
C THR A 137 -19.03 -0.85 -19.75
N PRO A 138 -19.53 -1.43 -20.87
CA PRO A 138 -19.23 -2.81 -21.24
C PRO A 138 -17.76 -2.95 -21.63
N CYS A 139 -17.15 -4.06 -21.21
CA CYS A 139 -15.84 -4.47 -21.68
C CYS A 139 -15.73 -6.00 -21.65
N VAL A 140 -14.73 -6.54 -22.32
CA VAL A 140 -14.48 -7.98 -22.30
C VAL A 140 -13.68 -8.37 -21.06
N GLY A 141 -14.17 -9.36 -20.31
CA GLY A 141 -13.41 -10.06 -19.29
C GLY A 141 -12.37 -10.97 -19.95
N ARG A 142 -11.13 -10.91 -19.46
CA ARG A 142 -10.03 -11.75 -19.96
C ARG A 142 -9.54 -12.68 -18.86
N SER A 143 -9.45 -13.97 -19.16
CA SER A 143 -8.72 -14.94 -18.34
C SER A 143 -7.61 -15.57 -19.20
N HIS A 144 -6.45 -15.81 -18.63
CA HIS A 144 -5.25 -16.28 -19.35
C HIS A 144 -4.85 -15.36 -20.54
N GLY A 145 -5.27 -14.08 -20.53
CA GLY A 145 -5.09 -13.15 -21.64
C GLY A 145 -6.06 -13.31 -22.82
N ILE A 146 -7.00 -14.28 -22.72
CA ILE A 146 -7.98 -14.60 -23.77
C ILE A 146 -9.34 -14.01 -23.41
N HIS A 147 -10.13 -13.61 -24.43
CA HIS A 147 -11.49 -13.14 -24.25
C HIS A 147 -12.38 -14.24 -23.65
N ALA A 148 -13.03 -13.93 -22.52
CA ALA A 148 -13.98 -14.80 -21.85
C ALA A 148 -15.40 -14.26 -22.02
N GLU A 149 -15.99 -13.72 -20.97
CA GLU A 149 -17.37 -13.21 -20.98
C GLU A 149 -17.39 -11.68 -20.86
N PRO A 150 -18.51 -11.04 -21.21
CA PRO A 150 -18.73 -9.62 -20.96
C PRO A 150 -18.70 -9.28 -19.47
N THR A 151 -18.08 -8.17 -19.13
CA THR A 151 -18.12 -7.54 -17.82
C THR A 151 -18.24 -6.03 -17.96
N THR A 152 -18.22 -5.27 -16.85
CA THR A 152 -18.16 -3.81 -16.92
C THR A 152 -16.80 -3.31 -16.43
N PHE A 153 -16.36 -2.18 -16.98
CA PHE A 153 -15.12 -1.54 -16.52
C PHE A 153 -15.23 -1.07 -15.06
N GLY A 154 -16.44 -0.64 -14.65
CA GLY A 154 -16.71 -0.32 -13.24
C GLY A 154 -16.52 -1.50 -12.29
N LEU A 155 -16.92 -2.73 -12.67
CA LEU A 155 -16.66 -3.94 -11.86
C LEU A 155 -15.16 -4.23 -11.72
N LYS A 156 -14.37 -4.03 -12.77
CA LYS A 156 -12.90 -4.16 -12.68
C LYS A 156 -12.33 -3.19 -11.64
N LEU A 157 -12.74 -1.93 -11.68
CA LEU A 157 -12.30 -0.91 -10.72
C LEU A 157 -12.82 -1.17 -9.29
N ALA A 158 -14.06 -1.67 -9.14
CA ALA A 158 -14.62 -2.07 -7.86
C ALA A 158 -13.83 -3.21 -7.20
N GLY A 159 -13.30 -4.15 -7.98
CA GLY A 159 -12.41 -5.20 -7.51
C GLY A 159 -11.10 -4.65 -6.91
N HIS A 160 -10.50 -3.65 -7.54
CA HIS A 160 -9.33 -2.94 -7.02
C HIS A 160 -9.69 -2.09 -5.78
N TYR A 161 -10.83 -1.43 -5.78
CA TYR A 161 -11.31 -0.69 -4.60
C TYR A 161 -11.40 -1.59 -3.37
N ALA A 162 -12.04 -2.76 -3.48
CA ALA A 162 -12.14 -3.72 -2.39
C ALA A 162 -10.76 -4.23 -1.89
N GLU A 163 -9.78 -4.34 -2.78
CA GLU A 163 -8.39 -4.66 -2.42
C GLU A 163 -7.73 -3.53 -1.62
N PHE A 164 -7.90 -2.26 -2.05
CA PHE A 164 -7.37 -1.11 -1.30
C PHE A 164 -8.10 -0.86 0.01
N GLN A 165 -9.39 -1.22 0.16
CA GLN A 165 -10.06 -1.25 1.46
C GLN A 165 -9.37 -2.21 2.44
N ARG A 166 -9.03 -3.42 1.99
CA ARG A 166 -8.26 -4.38 2.82
C ARG A 166 -6.84 -3.89 3.08
N THR A 167 -6.22 -3.19 2.14
CA THR A 167 -4.91 -2.56 2.33
C THR A 167 -4.97 -1.51 3.44
N ARG A 168 -5.99 -0.65 3.43
CA ARG A 168 -6.23 0.32 4.51
C ARG A 168 -6.37 -0.34 5.87
N GLN A 169 -7.17 -1.40 5.96
CA GLN A 169 -7.36 -2.14 7.21
C GLN A 169 -6.04 -2.71 7.75
N ARG A 170 -5.19 -3.27 6.85
CA ARG A 170 -3.86 -3.78 7.22
C ARG A 170 -2.94 -2.68 7.72
N LEU A 171 -2.94 -1.50 7.08
CA LEU A 171 -2.13 -0.37 7.53
C LEU A 171 -2.60 0.16 8.89
N VAL A 172 -3.90 0.22 9.14
CA VAL A 172 -4.45 0.60 10.47
C VAL A 172 -4.01 -0.39 11.54
N ALA A 173 -4.07 -1.70 11.27
CA ALA A 173 -3.60 -2.72 12.20
C ALA A 173 -2.08 -2.64 12.41
N ALA A 174 -1.31 -2.50 11.34
CA ALA A 174 0.15 -2.36 11.41
C ALA A 174 0.58 -1.10 12.16
N ARG A 175 -0.15 0.01 11.98
CA ARG A 175 0.07 1.25 12.73
C ARG A 175 -0.14 1.05 14.23
N ALA A 176 -1.20 0.35 14.61
CA ALA A 176 -1.49 0.08 16.02
C ALA A 176 -0.42 -0.82 16.65
N GLU A 177 0.06 -1.83 15.90
CA GLU A 177 1.07 -2.77 16.37
C GLU A 177 2.47 -2.16 16.49
N ILE A 178 2.87 -1.32 15.54
CA ILE A 178 4.20 -0.67 15.55
C ILE A 178 4.29 0.49 16.54
N ALA A 179 3.16 1.11 16.91
CA ALA A 179 3.11 2.23 17.85
C ALA A 179 3.32 1.76 19.29
N THR A 180 4.51 1.25 19.60
CA THR A 180 4.85 0.61 20.88
C THR A 180 6.06 1.27 21.51
N CYS A 181 6.01 1.50 22.81
CA CYS A 181 7.05 2.10 23.66
C CYS A 181 7.65 1.04 24.59
N ALA A 182 8.95 1.06 24.76
CA ALA A 182 9.63 0.33 25.82
C ALA A 182 10.65 1.24 26.51
N ILE A 183 10.49 1.45 27.83
CA ILE A 183 11.44 2.16 28.69
C ILE A 183 11.70 1.24 29.88
N SER A 184 12.49 0.21 29.69
CA SER A 184 12.61 -0.92 30.64
C SER A 184 14.05 -1.23 31.06
N GLY A 185 15.01 -0.45 30.56
CA GLY A 185 16.43 -0.58 30.89
C GLY A 185 17.15 -1.64 30.09
N ALA A 186 18.37 -1.95 30.47
CA ALA A 186 19.36 -2.68 29.69
C ALA A 186 18.93 -4.09 29.22
N VAL A 187 18.02 -4.75 29.92
CA VAL A 187 17.54 -6.11 29.60
C VAL A 187 16.04 -6.29 29.89
N GLY A 188 15.27 -5.22 29.97
CA GLY A 188 13.83 -5.30 30.13
C GLY A 188 13.31 -5.61 31.55
N THR A 189 14.16 -5.48 32.57
CA THR A 189 13.81 -5.89 33.95
C THR A 189 13.37 -4.75 34.86
N PHE A 190 13.37 -3.51 34.38
CA PHE A 190 13.09 -2.31 35.17
C PHE A 190 13.96 -2.12 36.39
N ALA A 191 15.19 -2.67 36.37
CA ALA A 191 16.06 -2.66 37.56
C ALA A 191 16.40 -1.25 38.05
N ASN A 192 16.51 -0.27 37.14
CA ASN A 192 16.94 1.08 37.48
C ASN A 192 15.98 2.18 36.98
N VAL A 193 14.87 1.80 36.40
CA VAL A 193 13.78 2.71 35.94
C VAL A 193 12.44 2.10 36.33
N ALA A 194 11.52 2.90 36.86
CA ALA A 194 10.23 2.40 37.30
C ALA A 194 9.27 2.18 36.09
N PRO A 195 8.42 1.14 36.08
CA PRO A 195 7.44 0.91 35.03
C PRO A 195 6.49 2.08 34.77
N GLU A 196 6.23 2.91 35.79
CA GLU A 196 5.44 4.13 35.69
C GLU A 196 6.07 5.16 34.75
N VAL A 197 7.39 5.15 34.59
CA VAL A 197 8.11 6.03 33.62
C VAL A 197 7.77 5.60 32.20
N GLU A 198 7.81 4.31 31.90
CA GLU A 198 7.42 3.77 30.59
C GLU A 198 5.96 4.11 30.27
N ALA A 199 5.04 3.86 31.19
CA ALA A 199 3.62 4.14 30.99
C ALA A 199 3.37 5.63 30.71
N HIS A 200 4.08 6.52 31.41
CA HIS A 200 3.97 7.96 31.21
C HIS A 200 4.54 8.39 29.83
N VAL A 201 5.71 7.90 29.44
CA VAL A 201 6.30 8.20 28.14
C VAL A 201 5.38 7.67 27.01
N ALA A 202 4.88 6.45 27.14
CA ALA A 202 3.97 5.85 26.15
C ALA A 202 2.72 6.72 25.97
N GLU A 203 2.06 7.15 27.05
CA GLU A 203 0.90 8.04 27.03
C GLU A 203 1.22 9.37 26.31
N LYS A 204 2.33 10.01 26.69
CA LYS A 204 2.71 11.32 26.12
C LYS A 204 3.10 11.26 24.65
N MET A 205 3.68 10.13 24.23
CA MET A 205 4.10 9.92 22.83
C MET A 205 2.98 9.28 21.97
N GLY A 206 1.82 8.94 22.56
CA GLY A 206 0.70 8.32 21.85
C GLY A 206 0.97 6.87 21.43
N LEU A 207 1.71 6.14 22.26
CA LEU A 207 2.12 4.75 22.04
C LEU A 207 1.47 3.80 23.06
N ALA A 208 1.45 2.51 22.72
CA ALA A 208 1.15 1.44 23.69
C ALA A 208 2.43 1.03 24.41
N VAL A 209 2.27 0.51 25.62
CA VAL A 209 3.40 -0.10 26.37
C VAL A 209 3.70 -1.49 25.84
N GLU A 210 4.97 -1.82 25.62
CA GLU A 210 5.40 -3.18 25.30
C GLU A 210 5.24 -4.10 26.54
N PRO A 211 4.43 -5.16 26.45
CA PRO A 211 4.21 -6.03 27.61
C PRO A 211 5.48 -6.69 28.17
N VAL A 212 6.39 -7.06 27.27
CA VAL A 212 7.68 -7.68 27.62
C VAL A 212 8.72 -7.32 26.57
N SER A 213 9.70 -6.53 26.95
CA SER A 213 10.87 -6.28 26.11
C SER A 213 12.11 -7.02 26.64
N THR A 214 13.13 -7.13 25.81
CA THR A 214 14.50 -7.41 26.22
C THR A 214 15.26 -6.08 26.34
N GLN A 215 16.41 -5.91 25.72
CA GLN A 215 16.99 -4.57 25.53
C GLN A 215 16.26 -3.79 24.41
N VAL A 216 15.47 -4.48 23.58
CA VAL A 216 14.76 -3.92 22.42
C VAL A 216 13.31 -4.34 22.41
N ILE A 217 12.48 -3.59 21.71
CA ILE A 217 11.13 -4.00 21.33
C ILE A 217 11.26 -5.23 20.39
N PRO A 218 10.43 -6.28 20.54
CA PRO A 218 10.46 -7.46 19.65
C PRO A 218 10.32 -7.10 18.17
N ARG A 219 11.19 -7.65 17.32
CA ARG A 219 11.27 -7.30 15.89
C ARG A 219 10.24 -7.98 15.00
N ASP A 220 9.48 -8.95 15.51
CA ASP A 220 8.30 -9.50 14.82
C ASP A 220 7.27 -8.41 14.50
N ARG A 221 7.08 -7.40 15.36
CA ARG A 221 6.27 -6.21 15.09
C ARG A 221 6.72 -5.45 13.86
N HIS A 222 8.03 -5.23 13.73
CA HIS A 222 8.62 -4.56 12.58
C HIS A 222 8.50 -5.42 11.31
N ALA A 223 8.71 -6.73 11.42
CA ALA A 223 8.53 -7.67 10.30
C ALA A 223 7.07 -7.68 9.80
N ALA A 224 6.08 -7.73 10.69
CA ALA A 224 4.67 -7.65 10.37
C ALA A 224 4.33 -6.29 9.70
N TYR A 225 4.89 -5.19 10.21
CA TYR A 225 4.75 -3.86 9.63
C TYR A 225 5.22 -3.81 8.18
N PHE A 226 6.47 -4.21 7.90
CA PHE A 226 7.02 -4.21 6.54
C PHE A 226 6.29 -5.18 5.60
N ALA A 227 5.78 -6.31 6.13
CA ALA A 227 4.93 -7.21 5.35
C ALA A 227 3.61 -6.55 4.93
N ALA A 228 2.99 -5.74 5.80
CA ALA A 228 1.80 -4.96 5.45
C ALA A 228 2.09 -3.94 4.34
N LEU A 229 3.23 -3.23 4.42
CA LEU A 229 3.66 -2.30 3.36
C LEU A 229 3.91 -3.03 2.02
N ALA A 230 4.50 -4.23 2.07
CA ALA A 230 4.76 -5.04 0.88
C ALA A 230 3.47 -5.49 0.18
N VAL A 231 2.44 -5.87 0.96
CA VAL A 231 1.12 -6.20 0.41
C VAL A 231 0.49 -4.97 -0.25
N ALA A 232 0.63 -3.77 0.35
CA ALA A 232 0.19 -2.51 -0.25
C ALA A 232 0.91 -2.24 -1.58
N GLY A 233 2.24 -2.41 -1.62
CA GLY A 233 3.03 -2.32 -2.85
C GLY A 233 2.58 -3.29 -3.95
N SER A 234 2.16 -4.51 -3.56
CA SER A 234 1.64 -5.51 -4.49
C SER A 234 0.27 -5.13 -5.07
N ALA A 235 -0.59 -4.50 -4.27
CA ALA A 235 -1.87 -3.96 -4.75
C ALA A 235 -1.65 -2.82 -5.78
N ILE A 236 -0.68 -1.95 -5.53
CA ILE A 236 -0.28 -0.89 -6.48
C ILE A 236 0.18 -1.51 -7.80
N GLU A 237 1.09 -2.49 -7.75
CA GLU A 237 1.60 -3.15 -8.96
C GLU A 237 0.50 -3.84 -9.75
N ARG A 238 -0.41 -4.55 -9.07
CA ARG A 238 -1.53 -5.24 -9.72
C ARG A 238 -2.38 -4.28 -10.56
N LEU A 239 -2.75 -3.11 -10.02
CA LEU A 239 -3.52 -2.13 -10.76
C LEU A 239 -2.68 -1.44 -11.85
N ALA A 240 -1.41 -1.14 -11.58
CA ALA A 240 -0.51 -0.57 -12.57
C ALA A 240 -0.33 -1.50 -13.78
N VAL A 241 -0.19 -2.80 -13.54
CA VAL A 241 -0.09 -3.83 -14.60
C VAL A 241 -1.39 -3.92 -15.40
N GLU A 242 -2.56 -3.89 -14.75
CA GLU A 242 -3.85 -3.86 -15.46
C GLU A 242 -3.94 -2.66 -16.41
N ILE A 243 -3.62 -1.45 -15.93
CA ILE A 243 -3.63 -0.24 -16.77
C ILE A 243 -2.67 -0.38 -17.95
N ARG A 244 -1.45 -0.89 -17.73
CA ARG A 244 -0.47 -1.14 -18.80
C ARG A 244 -0.97 -2.13 -19.85
N HIS A 245 -1.69 -3.18 -19.43
CA HIS A 245 -2.32 -4.12 -20.35
C HIS A 245 -3.44 -3.47 -21.17
N LEU A 246 -4.23 -2.59 -20.56
CA LEU A 246 -5.31 -1.86 -21.24
C LEU A 246 -4.77 -0.82 -22.23
N GLN A 247 -3.57 -0.28 -21.99
CA GLN A 247 -2.93 0.73 -22.85
C GLN A 247 -2.17 0.14 -24.04
N ARG A 248 -1.98 -1.18 -24.13
CA ARG A 248 -1.31 -1.78 -25.27
C ARG A 248 -2.01 -1.42 -26.58
N THR A 249 -1.23 -1.20 -27.64
CA THR A 249 -1.74 -0.78 -28.97
C THR A 249 -2.88 -1.66 -29.49
N GLU A 250 -2.80 -2.97 -29.28
CA GLU A 250 -3.79 -3.96 -29.74
C GLU A 250 -5.06 -3.98 -28.89
N VAL A 251 -5.03 -3.40 -27.69
CA VAL A 251 -6.13 -3.35 -26.72
C VAL A 251 -6.73 -1.95 -26.69
N LEU A 252 -5.97 -0.96 -26.29
CA LEU A 252 -6.29 0.48 -26.22
C LEU A 252 -7.68 0.76 -25.63
N GLU A 253 -7.99 0.17 -24.49
CA GLU A 253 -9.25 0.34 -23.76
C GLU A 253 -9.17 1.46 -22.71
N ALA A 254 -7.96 1.70 -22.18
CA ALA A 254 -7.65 2.83 -21.32
C ALA A 254 -6.16 3.20 -21.44
N GLU A 255 -5.82 4.45 -21.12
CA GLU A 255 -4.42 4.89 -21.03
C GLU A 255 -4.22 5.85 -19.85
N GLU A 256 -2.99 5.90 -19.32
CA GLU A 256 -2.62 6.86 -18.30
C GLU A 256 -2.67 8.30 -18.85
N PRO A 257 -2.84 9.32 -17.99
CA PRO A 257 -2.93 10.70 -18.44
C PRO A 257 -1.66 11.14 -19.17
N PHE A 258 -1.87 11.91 -20.25
CA PHE A 258 -0.81 12.51 -21.05
C PHE A 258 -1.01 14.02 -21.08
N ASP A 259 -0.13 14.77 -20.41
CA ASP A 259 -0.30 16.20 -20.20
C ASP A 259 0.10 17.00 -21.45
N PRO A 260 -0.52 18.17 -21.72
CA PRO A 260 -0.11 19.06 -22.81
C PRO A 260 1.37 19.41 -22.71
N GLY A 261 2.10 19.22 -23.80
CA GLY A 261 3.54 19.47 -23.87
C GLY A 261 4.43 18.31 -23.40
N GLN A 262 3.86 17.25 -22.82
CA GLN A 262 4.59 16.06 -22.46
C GLN A 262 5.18 15.40 -23.72
N LYS A 263 6.39 14.86 -23.59
CA LYS A 263 7.05 14.06 -24.64
C LYS A 263 6.96 12.60 -24.27
N GLY A 264 6.27 11.81 -25.08
CA GLY A 264 6.06 10.37 -24.84
C GLY A 264 7.24 9.51 -25.25
N SER A 265 8.03 10.00 -26.21
CA SER A 265 9.21 9.28 -26.76
C SER A 265 10.22 10.28 -27.32
N SER A 266 11.50 9.99 -27.17
CA SER A 266 12.57 10.80 -27.79
C SER A 266 12.70 10.58 -29.29
N ALA A 267 12.24 9.43 -29.80
CA ALA A 267 12.39 9.03 -31.20
C ALA A 267 11.09 9.10 -32.02
N MET A 268 9.94 8.79 -31.38
CA MET A 268 8.64 8.69 -32.06
C MET A 268 7.62 9.63 -31.42
N PRO A 269 7.30 10.78 -32.05
CA PRO A 269 6.46 11.83 -31.44
C PRO A 269 5.03 11.40 -31.08
N HIS A 270 4.49 10.39 -31.73
CA HIS A 270 3.12 9.87 -31.48
C HIS A 270 3.08 8.82 -30.35
N LYS A 271 4.23 8.29 -29.91
CA LYS A 271 4.29 7.17 -28.95
C LYS A 271 4.04 7.67 -27.52
N ARG A 272 2.97 7.19 -26.90
CA ARG A 272 2.61 7.47 -25.51
C ARG A 272 2.94 6.25 -24.64
N ASN A 273 4.09 6.30 -23.97
CA ASN A 273 4.53 5.21 -23.10
C ASN A 273 3.82 5.30 -21.74
N PRO A 274 3.45 4.17 -21.11
CA PRO A 274 2.84 4.13 -19.78
C PRO A 274 3.88 4.30 -18.68
N ILE A 275 4.63 5.42 -18.69
CA ILE A 275 5.80 5.65 -17.82
C ILE A 275 5.45 5.80 -16.35
N LEU A 276 4.24 6.28 -16.02
CA LEU A 276 3.81 6.44 -14.63
C LEU A 276 3.55 5.07 -14.00
N THR A 277 2.82 4.20 -14.69
CA THR A 277 2.52 2.84 -14.22
C THR A 277 3.72 1.90 -14.30
N GLU A 278 4.65 2.09 -15.25
CA GLU A 278 5.95 1.41 -15.25
C GLU A 278 6.79 1.78 -14.02
N ASN A 279 6.84 3.07 -13.66
CA ASN A 279 7.52 3.51 -12.45
C ASN A 279 6.87 2.92 -11.18
N LEU A 280 5.54 2.87 -11.10
CA LEU A 280 4.83 2.21 -9.99
C LEU A 280 5.19 0.74 -9.85
N THR A 281 5.28 0.01 -10.97
CA THR A 281 5.74 -1.39 -10.98
C THR A 281 7.17 -1.53 -10.43
N GLY A 282 8.06 -0.60 -10.78
CA GLY A 282 9.43 -0.56 -10.25
C GLY A 282 9.49 -0.28 -8.75
N LEU A 283 8.74 0.73 -8.27
CA LEU A 283 8.68 1.08 -6.85
C LEU A 283 8.09 -0.06 -6.00
N ALA A 284 7.10 -0.78 -6.49
CA ALA A 284 6.54 -1.94 -5.80
C ALA A 284 7.59 -3.02 -5.49
N ARG A 285 8.58 -3.20 -6.35
CA ARG A 285 9.69 -4.13 -6.10
C ARG A 285 10.55 -3.68 -4.92
N LEU A 286 10.88 -2.38 -4.86
CA LEU A 286 11.64 -1.79 -3.75
C LEU A 286 10.87 -1.91 -2.43
N ILE A 287 9.57 -1.59 -2.43
CA ILE A 287 8.72 -1.71 -1.24
C ILE A 287 8.72 -3.16 -0.72
N ARG A 288 8.57 -4.15 -1.59
CA ARG A 288 8.59 -5.57 -1.20
C ARG A 288 9.96 -6.06 -0.72
N SER A 289 11.04 -5.49 -1.21
CA SER A 289 12.39 -5.94 -0.85
C SER A 289 12.72 -5.74 0.64
N ALA A 290 12.02 -4.86 1.34
CA ALA A 290 12.21 -4.60 2.77
C ALA A 290 11.76 -5.75 3.69
N VAL A 291 10.90 -6.65 3.19
CA VAL A 291 10.35 -7.75 4.02
C VAL A 291 11.42 -8.74 4.45
N THR A 292 12.28 -9.16 3.54
CA THR A 292 13.31 -10.16 3.84
C THR A 292 14.24 -9.71 4.99
N PRO A 293 14.92 -8.56 4.90
CA PRO A 293 15.77 -8.11 5.99
C PRO A 293 15.00 -7.80 7.29
N ALA A 294 13.74 -7.38 7.21
CA ALA A 294 12.90 -7.19 8.39
C ALA A 294 12.58 -8.52 9.10
N LEU A 295 12.32 -9.59 8.34
CA LEU A 295 12.14 -10.95 8.89
C LEU A 295 13.43 -11.49 9.52
N GLU A 296 14.58 -11.24 8.90
CA GLU A 296 15.89 -11.65 9.43
C GLU A 296 16.23 -10.95 10.74
N ASN A 297 15.74 -9.73 10.96
CA ASN A 297 15.91 -9.00 12.22
C ASN A 297 15.14 -9.60 13.41
N VAL A 298 14.21 -10.53 13.20
CA VAL A 298 13.47 -11.18 14.30
C VAL A 298 14.40 -12.04 15.15
N ALA A 299 15.38 -12.69 14.53
CA ALA A 299 16.30 -13.60 15.19
C ALA A 299 17.56 -12.88 15.72
N LEU A 300 17.40 -12.00 16.70
CA LEU A 300 18.52 -11.36 17.38
C LEU A 300 19.13 -12.30 18.43
N TRP A 301 20.42 -12.11 18.74
CA TRP A 301 21.12 -12.89 19.78
C TRP A 301 20.71 -12.43 21.18
N HIS A 302 20.25 -13.37 21.99
CA HIS A 302 19.90 -13.17 23.40
C HIS A 302 18.94 -11.96 23.57
N GLU A 303 19.27 -11.04 24.47
CA GLU A 303 18.49 -9.85 24.75
C GLU A 303 18.64 -8.76 23.64
N ARG A 304 19.74 -8.78 22.87
CA ARG A 304 19.98 -7.94 21.67
C ARG A 304 21.36 -8.21 21.07
N ASP A 305 21.47 -8.18 19.75
CA ASP A 305 22.65 -7.70 19.02
C ASP A 305 22.26 -6.47 18.18
N ILE A 306 23.24 -5.77 17.58
CA ILE A 306 22.96 -4.51 16.87
C ILE A 306 22.74 -4.67 15.36
N SER A 307 22.66 -5.90 14.84
CA SER A 307 22.52 -6.16 13.40
C SER A 307 21.28 -5.51 12.78
N HIS A 308 20.18 -5.45 13.54
CA HIS A 308 18.92 -4.82 13.10
C HIS A 308 19.06 -3.32 12.76
N SER A 309 19.94 -2.61 13.46
CA SER A 309 20.02 -1.14 13.39
C SER A 309 20.40 -0.64 12.00
N SER A 310 21.41 -1.24 11.36
CA SER A 310 21.82 -0.84 10.00
C SER A 310 20.73 -1.11 8.96
N VAL A 311 19.98 -2.18 9.14
CA VAL A 311 18.84 -2.55 8.27
C VAL A 311 17.71 -1.53 8.41
N GLU A 312 17.28 -1.26 9.65
CA GLU A 312 16.14 -0.39 9.94
C GLU A 312 16.39 1.06 9.52
N ARG A 313 17.62 1.55 9.67
CA ARG A 313 18.03 2.89 9.18
C ARG A 313 17.85 3.06 7.67
N ALA A 314 17.92 1.99 6.89
CA ALA A 314 17.71 2.00 5.45
C ALA A 314 16.25 1.73 5.09
N ILE A 315 15.68 0.60 5.55
CA ILE A 315 14.37 0.16 5.07
C ILE A 315 13.21 1.00 5.60
N ALA A 316 13.30 1.58 6.81
CA ALA A 316 12.20 2.36 7.37
C ALA A 316 11.91 3.64 6.56
N PRO A 317 12.87 4.55 6.33
CA PRO A 317 12.63 5.72 5.50
C PRO A 317 12.36 5.36 4.05
N ASP A 318 13.15 4.49 3.43
CA ASP A 318 13.05 4.22 1.99
C ASP A 318 11.73 3.57 1.62
N THR A 319 11.28 2.56 2.38
CA THR A 319 10.04 1.85 2.07
C THR A 319 8.81 2.73 2.25
N THR A 320 8.76 3.50 3.33
CA THR A 320 7.61 4.36 3.63
C THR A 320 7.52 5.53 2.65
N VAL A 321 8.65 6.17 2.30
CA VAL A 321 8.71 7.24 1.30
C VAL A 321 8.32 6.72 -0.11
N HIS A 322 8.80 5.54 -0.50
CA HIS A 322 8.43 4.96 -1.79
C HIS A 322 6.94 4.62 -1.86
N LEU A 323 6.37 4.14 -0.76
CA LEU A 323 4.95 3.79 -0.70
C LEU A 323 4.06 5.05 -0.75
N ASP A 324 4.39 6.11 0.00
CA ASP A 324 3.72 7.41 -0.06
C ASP A 324 3.69 7.95 -1.50
N PHE A 325 4.86 8.03 -2.12
CA PHE A 325 4.96 8.51 -3.49
C PHE A 325 4.16 7.66 -4.48
N ALA A 326 4.22 6.33 -4.33
CA ALA A 326 3.53 5.41 -5.23
C ALA A 326 2.00 5.50 -5.08
N LEU A 327 1.47 5.60 -3.85
CA LEU A 327 0.03 5.74 -3.60
C LEU A 327 -0.52 7.05 -4.19
N ARG A 328 0.15 8.17 -3.96
CA ARG A 328 -0.25 9.47 -4.52
C ARG A 328 -0.19 9.50 -6.05
N ARG A 329 0.87 8.94 -6.61
CA ARG A 329 0.98 8.81 -8.08
C ARG A 329 -0.15 7.95 -8.63
N LEU A 330 -0.43 6.81 -7.99
CA LEU A 330 -1.51 5.92 -8.41
C LEU A 330 -2.88 6.62 -8.34
N ALA A 331 -3.17 7.33 -7.25
CA ALA A 331 -4.40 8.11 -7.13
C ALA A 331 -4.57 9.10 -8.29
N GLY A 332 -3.51 9.85 -8.62
CA GLY A 332 -3.52 10.79 -9.74
C GLY A 332 -3.68 10.12 -11.12
N VAL A 333 -3.11 8.93 -11.30
CA VAL A 333 -3.30 8.15 -12.55
C VAL A 333 -4.75 7.70 -12.69
N ILE A 334 -5.35 7.15 -11.62
CA ILE A 334 -6.75 6.68 -11.64
C ILE A 334 -7.70 7.85 -11.87
N GLU A 335 -7.48 8.95 -11.17
CA GLU A 335 -8.31 10.16 -11.25
C GLU A 335 -8.42 10.69 -12.69
N ARG A 336 -7.30 10.69 -13.42
CA ARG A 336 -7.18 11.23 -14.76
C ARG A 336 -7.08 10.15 -15.85
N LEU A 337 -7.39 8.89 -15.52
CA LEU A 337 -7.34 7.78 -16.48
C LEU A 337 -8.23 8.08 -17.69
N VAL A 338 -7.67 8.03 -18.88
CA VAL A 338 -8.42 8.14 -20.13
C VAL A 338 -9.02 6.77 -20.45
N VAL A 339 -10.33 6.72 -20.66
CA VAL A 339 -11.06 5.48 -20.96
C VAL A 339 -11.70 5.59 -22.33
N TYR A 340 -11.67 4.53 -23.12
CA TYR A 340 -12.20 4.44 -24.48
C TYR A 340 -13.32 3.40 -24.56
N PRO A 341 -14.57 3.75 -24.21
CA PRO A 341 -15.71 2.84 -24.24
C PRO A 341 -15.94 2.19 -25.62
N GLU A 342 -15.72 2.96 -26.69
CA GLU A 342 -15.88 2.47 -28.08
C GLU A 342 -14.86 1.36 -28.40
N ASN A 343 -13.64 1.48 -27.90
CA ASN A 343 -12.62 0.46 -28.08
C ASN A 343 -12.94 -0.79 -27.23
N MET A 344 -13.50 -0.61 -26.03
CA MET A 344 -13.98 -1.71 -25.20
C MET A 344 -15.06 -2.53 -25.91
N LEU A 345 -16.06 -1.85 -26.51
CA LEU A 345 -17.10 -2.51 -27.30
C LEU A 345 -16.52 -3.20 -28.54
N ARG A 346 -15.65 -2.53 -29.29
CA ARG A 346 -15.00 -3.13 -30.47
C ARG A 346 -14.20 -4.36 -30.11
N ASN A 347 -13.48 -4.37 -28.99
CA ASN A 347 -12.73 -5.54 -28.53
C ASN A 347 -13.68 -6.65 -28.06
N LEU A 348 -14.80 -6.33 -27.44
CA LEU A 348 -15.83 -7.27 -27.04
C LEU A 348 -16.39 -8.04 -28.26
N ASP A 349 -16.64 -7.31 -29.37
CA ASP A 349 -17.19 -7.87 -30.62
C ASP A 349 -16.14 -8.52 -31.53
N ARG A 350 -14.86 -8.38 -31.21
CA ARG A 350 -13.73 -8.79 -32.08
C ARG A 350 -13.78 -10.26 -32.53
N LEU A 351 -14.37 -11.12 -31.73
CA LEU A 351 -14.52 -12.55 -32.03
C LEU A 351 -15.94 -12.92 -32.47
N GLY A 352 -16.68 -12.01 -33.14
CA GLY A 352 -17.95 -12.29 -33.79
C GLY A 352 -18.98 -12.99 -32.88
N GLY A 353 -19.10 -12.52 -31.64
CA GLY A 353 -20.10 -13.01 -30.68
C GLY A 353 -19.71 -14.24 -29.86
N LEU A 354 -18.47 -14.76 -29.96
CA LEU A 354 -18.03 -15.91 -29.17
C LEU A 354 -18.12 -15.75 -27.66
N VAL A 355 -18.13 -14.52 -27.16
CA VAL A 355 -18.34 -14.19 -25.74
C VAL A 355 -19.70 -14.67 -25.19
N HIS A 356 -20.64 -15.02 -26.06
CA HIS A 356 -21.96 -15.54 -25.72
C HIS A 356 -22.05 -17.07 -25.77
N SER A 357 -20.97 -17.77 -26.12
CA SER A 357 -20.98 -19.23 -26.37
C SER A 357 -21.47 -20.07 -25.16
N GLN A 358 -21.09 -19.68 -23.93
CA GLN A 358 -21.58 -20.36 -22.72
C GLN A 358 -23.09 -20.18 -22.55
N ARG A 359 -23.62 -18.97 -22.83
CA ARG A 359 -25.06 -18.72 -22.72
C ARG A 359 -25.87 -19.57 -23.69
N VAL A 360 -25.37 -19.73 -24.92
CA VAL A 360 -25.97 -20.61 -25.92
C VAL A 360 -25.95 -22.09 -25.46
N LEU A 361 -24.81 -22.55 -24.95
CA LEU A 361 -24.67 -23.90 -24.41
C LEU A 361 -25.69 -24.17 -23.29
N LEU A 362 -25.81 -23.25 -22.34
CA LEU A 362 -26.77 -23.37 -21.23
C LEU A 362 -28.24 -23.40 -21.72
N ALA A 363 -28.56 -22.53 -22.67
CA ALA A 363 -29.92 -22.47 -23.24
C ALA A 363 -30.29 -23.81 -23.94
N LEU A 364 -29.40 -24.38 -24.73
CA LEU A 364 -29.60 -25.69 -25.38
C LEU A 364 -29.81 -26.80 -24.38
N THR A 365 -29.05 -26.84 -23.31
CA THR A 365 -29.22 -27.85 -22.26
C THR A 365 -30.53 -27.68 -21.51
N GLN A 366 -30.97 -26.46 -21.25
CA GLN A 366 -32.28 -26.15 -20.65
C GLN A 366 -33.45 -26.54 -21.54
N LYS A 367 -33.26 -26.55 -22.86
CA LYS A 367 -34.24 -27.05 -23.85
C LYS A 367 -34.22 -28.57 -24.02
N GLY A 368 -33.45 -29.28 -23.19
CA GLY A 368 -33.43 -30.75 -23.14
C GLY A 368 -32.35 -31.43 -24.00
N LEU A 369 -31.47 -30.66 -24.64
CA LEU A 369 -30.35 -31.24 -25.38
C LEU A 369 -29.28 -31.78 -24.40
N ALA A 370 -28.77 -32.98 -24.66
CA ALA A 370 -27.68 -33.56 -23.88
C ALA A 370 -26.46 -32.62 -23.90
N ARG A 371 -25.79 -32.48 -22.76
CA ARG A 371 -24.69 -31.51 -22.60
C ARG A 371 -23.56 -31.71 -23.62
N GLU A 372 -23.19 -32.96 -23.87
CA GLU A 372 -22.14 -33.32 -24.82
C GLU A 372 -22.51 -32.93 -26.24
N THR A 373 -23.77 -33.15 -26.64
CA THR A 373 -24.30 -32.78 -27.96
C THR A 373 -24.36 -31.24 -28.09
N ALA A 374 -24.87 -30.55 -27.07
CA ALA A 374 -24.91 -29.11 -27.04
C ALA A 374 -23.52 -28.50 -27.12
N TYR A 375 -22.55 -29.03 -26.35
CA TYR A 375 -21.17 -28.60 -26.37
C TYR A 375 -20.54 -28.77 -27.75
N ALA A 376 -20.67 -29.93 -28.36
CA ALA A 376 -20.13 -30.23 -29.71
C ALA A 376 -20.70 -29.28 -30.78
N ALA A 377 -22.03 -29.03 -30.75
CA ALA A 377 -22.67 -28.08 -31.68
C ALA A 377 -22.13 -26.64 -31.48
N VAL A 378 -22.09 -26.14 -30.24
CA VAL A 378 -21.57 -24.81 -29.93
C VAL A 378 -20.09 -24.72 -30.33
N GLN A 379 -19.26 -25.72 -29.96
CA GLN A 379 -17.82 -25.72 -30.28
C GLN A 379 -17.56 -25.73 -31.78
N THR A 380 -18.29 -26.55 -32.54
CA THR A 380 -18.12 -26.63 -34.00
C THR A 380 -18.36 -25.28 -34.66
N ASN A 381 -19.43 -24.59 -34.29
CA ASN A 381 -19.74 -23.25 -34.80
C ASN A 381 -18.73 -22.18 -34.29
N ALA A 382 -18.34 -22.25 -33.05
CA ALA A 382 -17.36 -21.35 -32.47
C ALA A 382 -15.97 -21.47 -33.16
N MET A 383 -15.53 -22.69 -33.46
CA MET A 383 -14.25 -22.88 -34.18
C MET A 383 -14.26 -22.39 -35.63
N ARG A 384 -15.43 -22.35 -36.27
CA ARG A 384 -15.56 -21.68 -37.59
C ARG A 384 -15.34 -20.19 -37.48
N VAL A 385 -15.93 -19.55 -36.46
CA VAL A 385 -15.72 -18.12 -36.20
C VAL A 385 -14.25 -17.85 -35.88
N TRP A 386 -13.64 -18.69 -35.04
CA TRP A 386 -12.22 -18.59 -34.69
C TRP A 386 -11.29 -18.61 -35.91
N ARG A 387 -11.65 -19.40 -36.94
CA ARG A 387 -10.93 -19.44 -38.24
C ARG A 387 -11.27 -18.27 -39.16
N GLY A 388 -12.18 -17.35 -38.77
CA GLY A 388 -12.58 -16.22 -39.59
C GLY A 388 -13.60 -16.54 -40.69
N GLU A 389 -14.35 -17.66 -40.57
CA GLU A 389 -15.29 -18.11 -41.60
C GLU A 389 -16.61 -17.31 -41.59
N GLY A 390 -16.89 -16.54 -40.53
CA GLY A 390 -18.10 -15.74 -40.41
C GLY A 390 -18.53 -15.44 -38.99
N ASP A 391 -19.80 -15.15 -38.76
CA ASP A 391 -20.42 -14.71 -37.52
C ASP A 391 -21.05 -15.87 -36.74
N PHE A 392 -20.92 -15.84 -35.40
CA PHE A 392 -21.38 -16.96 -34.54
C PHE A 392 -22.90 -17.12 -34.55
N MET A 393 -23.65 -16.04 -34.48
CA MET A 393 -25.11 -16.10 -34.52
C MET A 393 -25.60 -16.63 -35.86
N ALA A 394 -25.00 -16.23 -36.95
CA ALA A 394 -25.35 -16.70 -38.28
C ALA A 394 -25.12 -18.22 -38.40
N PHE A 395 -24.00 -18.71 -37.87
CA PHE A 395 -23.74 -20.15 -37.87
C PHE A 395 -24.68 -20.95 -36.99
N LEU A 396 -25.04 -20.45 -35.81
CA LEU A 396 -26.02 -21.07 -34.91
C LEU A 396 -27.42 -21.17 -35.55
N LYS A 397 -27.87 -20.13 -36.24
CA LYS A 397 -29.16 -20.10 -36.96
C LYS A 397 -29.22 -21.11 -38.08
N ALA A 398 -28.10 -21.43 -38.73
CA ALA A 398 -28.01 -22.39 -39.80
C ALA A 398 -27.74 -23.83 -39.31
N ASP A 399 -27.38 -24.03 -38.03
CA ASP A 399 -26.98 -25.32 -37.49
C ASP A 399 -28.20 -26.26 -37.30
N PRO A 400 -28.15 -27.48 -37.89
CA PRO A 400 -29.29 -28.43 -37.83
C PRO A 400 -29.56 -28.98 -36.42
N ILE A 401 -28.60 -28.92 -35.48
CA ILE A 401 -28.76 -29.35 -34.08
C ILE A 401 -29.32 -28.18 -33.24
N VAL A 402 -28.91 -26.94 -33.48
CA VAL A 402 -29.33 -25.76 -32.72
C VAL A 402 -30.74 -25.31 -33.12
N ARG A 403 -31.03 -25.26 -34.41
CA ARG A 403 -32.27 -24.71 -34.97
C ARG A 403 -33.58 -25.33 -34.43
N PRO A 404 -33.67 -26.63 -34.16
CA PRO A 404 -34.89 -27.23 -33.58
C PRO A 404 -35.15 -26.80 -32.12
N HIS A 405 -34.14 -26.33 -31.41
CA HIS A 405 -34.22 -26.03 -29.98
C HIS A 405 -34.31 -24.51 -29.69
N LEU A 406 -33.76 -23.64 -30.54
CA LEU A 406 -33.72 -22.21 -30.36
C LEU A 406 -34.22 -21.49 -31.61
N SER A 407 -35.27 -20.69 -31.46
CA SER A 407 -35.76 -19.78 -32.48
C SER A 407 -34.81 -18.61 -32.71
N ASP A 408 -34.96 -17.88 -33.83
CA ASP A 408 -34.16 -16.68 -34.12
C ASP A 408 -34.30 -15.59 -33.07
N ILE A 409 -35.47 -15.48 -32.42
CA ILE A 409 -35.76 -14.52 -31.37
C ILE A 409 -35.01 -14.92 -30.10
N GLU A 410 -35.08 -16.19 -29.70
CA GLU A 410 -34.36 -16.71 -28.54
C GLU A 410 -32.84 -16.58 -28.74
N LEU A 411 -32.33 -16.88 -29.93
CA LEU A 411 -30.91 -16.67 -30.25
C LEU A 411 -30.51 -15.21 -30.13
N ALA A 412 -31.32 -14.28 -30.64
CA ALA A 412 -31.04 -12.85 -30.52
C ALA A 412 -31.00 -12.40 -29.06
N ASP A 413 -31.92 -12.90 -28.22
CA ASP A 413 -31.91 -12.63 -26.77
C ASP A 413 -30.63 -13.13 -26.07
N LEU A 414 -30.10 -14.29 -26.51
CA LEU A 414 -28.88 -14.86 -25.95
C LEU A 414 -27.63 -13.99 -26.22
N PHE A 415 -27.68 -13.07 -27.16
CA PHE A 415 -26.60 -12.12 -27.49
C PHE A 415 -26.82 -10.72 -26.86
N ASP A 416 -27.86 -10.57 -26.01
CA ASP A 416 -28.04 -9.33 -25.24
C ASP A 416 -27.03 -9.23 -24.11
N LEU A 417 -26.23 -8.15 -24.09
CA LEU A 417 -25.22 -7.86 -23.06
C LEU A 417 -25.84 -7.63 -21.68
N GLY A 418 -27.07 -7.12 -21.62
CA GLY A 418 -27.77 -6.82 -20.36
C GLY A 418 -27.88 -8.04 -19.44
N TYR A 419 -27.94 -9.23 -20.01
CA TYR A 419 -27.93 -10.47 -19.23
C TYR A 419 -26.70 -10.60 -18.34
N HIS A 420 -25.53 -10.23 -18.82
CA HIS A 420 -24.26 -10.32 -18.07
C HIS A 420 -24.17 -9.24 -16.98
N PHE A 421 -24.98 -8.19 -17.05
CA PHE A 421 -24.91 -7.04 -16.15
C PHE A 421 -26.01 -7.02 -15.07
N LYS A 422 -26.92 -8.02 -15.08
CA LYS A 422 -28.07 -8.10 -14.16
C LYS A 422 -27.70 -8.09 -12.67
N ALA A 423 -26.50 -8.50 -12.30
CA ALA A 423 -26.03 -8.54 -10.92
C ALA A 423 -25.03 -7.40 -10.59
N VAL A 424 -24.75 -6.49 -11.50
CA VAL A 424 -23.80 -5.38 -11.28
C VAL A 424 -24.20 -4.56 -10.06
N ASP A 425 -25.48 -4.19 -9.96
CA ASP A 425 -26.01 -3.41 -8.85
C ASP A 425 -25.81 -4.09 -7.49
N THR A 426 -26.08 -5.40 -7.46
CA THR A 426 -25.86 -6.20 -6.24
C THR A 426 -24.38 -6.20 -5.82
N VAL A 427 -23.45 -6.31 -6.77
CA VAL A 427 -22.02 -6.29 -6.46
C VAL A 427 -21.58 -4.89 -6.02
N PHE A 428 -22.10 -3.83 -6.66
CA PHE A 428 -21.81 -2.45 -6.26
C PHE A 428 -22.31 -2.14 -4.86
N ALA A 429 -23.52 -2.57 -4.50
CA ALA A 429 -24.05 -2.42 -3.14
C ALA A 429 -23.16 -3.12 -2.10
N ARG A 430 -22.66 -4.33 -2.38
CA ARG A 430 -21.71 -5.05 -1.49
C ARG A 430 -20.40 -4.32 -1.28
N VAL A 431 -19.89 -3.64 -2.31
CA VAL A 431 -18.56 -3.01 -2.28
C VAL A 431 -18.62 -1.59 -1.71
N PHE A 432 -19.64 -0.81 -2.08
CA PHE A 432 -19.70 0.62 -1.78
C PHE A 432 -20.75 0.98 -0.72
N GLY A 433 -21.58 0.04 -0.30
CA GLY A 433 -22.78 0.30 0.47
C GLY A 433 -23.89 0.91 -0.38
N ASP A 434 -25.10 0.93 0.12
CA ASP A 434 -26.25 1.60 -0.51
C ASP A 434 -26.16 3.10 -0.36
#